data_85ecba03084693da60eb4de2bba80896
#
_entry.id   85ecba03084693da60eb4de2bba80896
#
_cell.length_a   1.000
_cell.length_b   1.000
_cell.length_c   1.000
_cell.angle_alpha   90.00
_cell.angle_beta   90.00
_cell.angle_gamma   90.00
#
_symmetry.space_group_name_H-M   'P 1'
#
loop_
_entity.id
_entity.type
_entity.pdbx_description
1 polymer ?
#
loop_
_entity_poly.entity_id
_entity_poly.type
_entity_poly.pdbx_seq_one_letter_code
_entity_poly.pdbx_strand_id
1 'polypeptide(L)'
;IEAQYSYIASPPPCPTPAQAVAPKRADARRGATVGVLALHLERANADDRYLADAFSDVIARRLARLERVSLSTPYAVRRLHPATTADAKRIAREFGAQFLVTGTLGTKNGRPRVAFVLYDTLLPQPVWRGDYATDPPSLLGAHVAVVSAIGAHLLRTPTATEQTMLAAPLTNNMAALQYYLRGLDAAREHATGYSTRAAQYFRNAALADPTFAAAHAELANTLAALLDRGAREATSNPDSVSTLALSEAERAVSLDARSARAWSVKGTVLSFMSARGRDVKASFAKAIDLDSRDPEIAWHEGRAWLRLGQRADAEAALLRATRLAPTFAPALTDLGDMALREQRVVVACQWLNAAIAADPYDPMAYAFRAMARRTEKDVRLAWSDAEIAIRLGARAAGEAAYALADVTGGDSTRARRLALKLFREFDRRDRIGSRDARLAALSLVAIGERARAVSLLERAQPRDGLLGQMLADPAFRSLTTDPRFRTIQLDVARRTPARTVTTRTAP
;
A
#
# COMPACT_ATOMS: atom_id res chain seq x y z
N ILE A 1 37.07 2.51 17.75
CA ILE A 1 35.77 2.71 17.05
C ILE A 1 36.00 2.81 15.53
N GLU A 2 37.12 3.38 15.06
CA GLU A 2 37.42 3.50 13.62
C GLU A 2 37.77 2.17 12.92
N ALA A 3 38.23 1.16 13.63
CA ALA A 3 38.68 -0.10 13.03
C ALA A 3 37.56 -1.09 12.64
N GLN A 4 36.33 -0.90 13.02
CA GLN A 4 35.21 -1.80 12.67
C GLN A 4 34.40 -1.38 11.41
N TYR A 5 34.62 -0.20 10.86
CA TYR A 5 33.92 0.31 9.68
C TYR A 5 34.75 0.25 8.39
N SER A 6 35.99 -0.17 8.43
CA SER A 6 36.95 -0.17 7.26
C SER A 6 36.66 -1.26 6.22
N TYR A 7 35.63 -2.11 6.38
CA TYR A 7 35.42 -3.25 5.46
C TYR A 7 34.22 -3.09 4.52
N ILE A 8 33.53 -1.94 4.54
CA ILE A 8 32.50 -1.66 3.54
C ILE A 8 33.10 -0.67 2.56
N ALA A 9 33.56 -1.16 1.40
CA ALA A 9 33.85 -0.29 0.26
C ALA A 9 32.67 0.68 0.09
N SER A 10 32.98 1.98 0.03
CA SER A 10 31.94 3.02 -0.10
C SER A 10 31.03 2.63 -1.25
N PRO A 11 29.74 2.36 -1.01
CA PRO A 11 28.84 1.99 -2.09
C PRO A 11 28.76 3.14 -3.10
N PRO A 12 28.52 2.84 -4.38
CA PRO A 12 28.36 3.87 -5.39
C PRO A 12 27.20 4.80 -5.01
N PRO A 13 27.27 6.09 -5.38
CA PRO A 13 26.28 7.07 -5.03
C PRO A 13 24.87 6.69 -5.56
N CYS A 14 23.86 7.07 -4.80
CA CYS A 14 22.47 6.92 -5.19
C CYS A 14 22.21 7.68 -6.51
N PRO A 15 21.80 7.02 -7.60
CA PRO A 15 21.61 7.70 -8.87
C PRO A 15 20.56 8.81 -8.73
N THR A 16 20.84 9.95 -9.36
CA THR A 16 19.90 11.07 -9.38
C THR A 16 18.60 10.66 -10.11
N PRO A 17 17.45 11.28 -9.80
CA PRO A 17 16.16 10.94 -10.45
C PRO A 17 16.20 10.95 -11.99
N ALA A 18 17.04 11.79 -12.59
CA ALA A 18 17.24 11.85 -14.05
C ALA A 18 17.94 10.61 -14.64
N GLN A 19 18.60 9.79 -13.80
CA GLN A 19 19.26 8.55 -14.18
C GLN A 19 18.40 7.31 -13.90
N ALA A 20 17.23 7.48 -13.26
CA ALA A 20 16.28 6.40 -13.09
C ALA A 20 15.78 5.96 -14.47
N VAL A 21 15.99 4.67 -14.77
CA VAL A 21 15.47 4.08 -16.02
C VAL A 21 13.95 4.24 -16.02
N ALA A 22 13.43 5.07 -16.91
CA ALA A 22 12.00 5.17 -17.12
C ALA A 22 11.46 3.75 -17.41
N PRO A 23 10.44 3.30 -16.67
CA PRO A 23 9.88 1.97 -16.90
C PRO A 23 9.44 1.88 -18.36
N LYS A 24 9.92 0.85 -19.09
CA LYS A 24 9.47 0.58 -20.46
C LYS A 24 7.95 0.50 -20.47
N ARG A 25 7.32 1.28 -21.36
CA ARG A 25 5.87 1.26 -21.55
C ARG A 25 5.38 -0.18 -21.65
N ALA A 26 4.42 -0.52 -20.79
CA ALA A 26 3.72 -1.78 -20.91
C ALA A 26 3.11 -1.89 -22.31
N ASP A 27 3.27 -3.05 -22.94
CA ASP A 27 2.70 -3.36 -24.25
C ASP A 27 1.18 -3.14 -24.19
N ALA A 28 0.71 -2.14 -24.91
CA ALA A 28 -0.70 -1.75 -25.01
C ALA A 28 -1.48 -2.79 -25.85
N ARG A 29 -1.51 -4.04 -25.39
CA ARG A 29 -2.27 -5.10 -26.06
C ARG A 29 -3.70 -5.17 -25.53
N ARG A 30 -4.61 -4.55 -26.29
CA ARG A 30 -6.04 -4.91 -26.43
C ARG A 30 -6.98 -4.61 -25.25
N GLY A 31 -7.04 -3.37 -24.80
CA GLY A 31 -8.09 -2.89 -23.91
C GLY A 31 -8.00 -1.38 -23.72
N ALA A 32 -9.08 -0.76 -23.28
CA ALA A 32 -9.09 0.65 -22.93
C ALA A 32 -8.23 0.89 -21.69
N THR A 33 -7.22 1.76 -21.77
CA THR A 33 -6.46 2.23 -20.61
C THR A 33 -7.10 3.50 -20.08
N VAL A 34 -7.52 3.48 -18.80
CA VAL A 34 -8.25 4.57 -18.18
C VAL A 34 -7.55 5.08 -16.93
N GLY A 35 -7.40 6.40 -16.83
CA GLY A 35 -7.03 7.08 -15.59
C GLY A 35 -8.28 7.62 -14.90
N VAL A 36 -8.38 7.48 -13.59
CA VAL A 36 -9.46 8.06 -12.77
C VAL A 36 -8.84 8.99 -11.74
N LEU A 37 -9.13 10.28 -11.84
CA LEU A 37 -8.66 11.29 -10.88
C LEU A 37 -9.65 11.48 -9.74
N ALA A 38 -9.18 11.98 -8.61
CA ALA A 38 -10.05 12.45 -7.54
C ALA A 38 -10.92 13.62 -8.04
N LEU A 39 -12.13 13.74 -7.48
CA LEU A 39 -13.01 14.86 -7.79
C LEU A 39 -12.44 16.16 -7.21
N HIS A 40 -12.47 17.22 -8.00
CA HIS A 40 -12.18 18.55 -7.51
C HIS A 40 -13.32 19.07 -6.64
N LEU A 41 -12.98 19.70 -5.50
CA LEU A 41 -13.98 20.24 -4.58
C LEU A 41 -14.30 21.70 -4.97
N GLU A 42 -15.54 21.93 -5.42
CA GLU A 42 -16.06 23.26 -5.68
C GLU A 42 -17.12 23.61 -4.64
N ARG A 43 -16.79 24.46 -3.65
CA ARG A 43 -17.76 24.95 -2.62
C ARG A 43 -18.51 23.81 -1.91
N ALA A 44 -17.86 22.69 -1.66
CA ALA A 44 -18.42 21.57 -0.92
C ALA A 44 -18.36 21.82 0.59
N ASN A 45 -19.33 21.31 1.33
CA ASN A 45 -19.27 21.28 2.78
C ASN A 45 -18.13 20.39 3.25
N ALA A 46 -17.55 20.69 4.41
CA ALA A 46 -16.52 19.85 5.01
C ALA A 46 -16.98 18.40 5.21
N ASP A 47 -18.26 18.21 5.50
CA ASP A 47 -18.89 16.90 5.70
C ASP A 47 -19.00 16.06 4.42
N ASP A 48 -18.93 16.68 3.23
CA ASP A 48 -19.04 15.99 1.93
C ASP A 48 -17.66 15.69 1.30
N ARG A 49 -16.58 16.17 1.93
CA ARG A 49 -15.21 16.04 1.40
C ARG A 49 -14.81 14.59 1.10
N TYR A 50 -15.22 13.67 1.99
CA TYR A 50 -14.94 12.23 1.83
C TYR A 50 -15.53 11.66 0.52
N LEU A 51 -16.59 12.26 -0.03
CA LEU A 51 -17.19 11.80 -1.28
C LEU A 51 -16.25 12.00 -2.48
N ALA A 52 -15.45 13.07 -2.49
CA ALA A 52 -14.63 13.41 -3.64
C ALA A 52 -13.62 12.30 -3.99
N ASP A 53 -12.95 11.81 -3.00
CA ASP A 53 -11.93 10.78 -3.16
C ASP A 53 -12.55 9.38 -3.23
N ALA A 54 -13.47 9.07 -2.31
CA ALA A 54 -14.06 7.75 -2.21
C ALA A 54 -14.94 7.40 -3.41
N PHE A 55 -15.64 8.39 -3.99
CA PHE A 55 -16.46 8.17 -5.17
C PHE A 55 -15.61 7.80 -6.40
N SER A 56 -14.50 8.50 -6.58
CA SER A 56 -13.53 8.18 -7.65
C SER A 56 -12.93 6.78 -7.49
N ASP A 57 -12.65 6.36 -6.25
CA ASP A 57 -12.18 4.99 -5.97
C ASP A 57 -13.20 3.93 -6.32
N VAL A 58 -14.45 4.17 -5.95
CA VAL A 58 -15.54 3.24 -6.31
C VAL A 58 -15.64 3.09 -7.83
N ILE A 59 -15.57 4.20 -8.58
CA ILE A 59 -15.59 4.16 -10.05
C ILE A 59 -14.39 3.39 -10.58
N ALA A 60 -13.18 3.71 -10.12
CA ALA A 60 -11.95 3.04 -10.55
C ALA A 60 -12.03 1.52 -10.29
N ARG A 61 -12.41 1.12 -9.08
CA ARG A 61 -12.53 -0.30 -8.69
C ARG A 61 -13.58 -1.05 -9.51
N ARG A 62 -14.68 -0.39 -9.85
CA ARG A 62 -15.74 -1.01 -10.68
C ARG A 62 -15.30 -1.15 -12.14
N LEU A 63 -14.63 -0.16 -12.70
CA LEU A 63 -14.09 -0.22 -14.06
C LEU A 63 -12.97 -1.27 -14.17
N ALA A 64 -12.16 -1.45 -13.13
CA ALA A 64 -11.12 -2.48 -13.08
C ALA A 64 -11.65 -3.92 -13.17
N ARG A 65 -12.91 -4.16 -12.79
CA ARG A 65 -13.56 -5.49 -12.94
C ARG A 65 -13.86 -5.88 -14.38
N LEU A 66 -13.79 -4.94 -15.32
CA LEU A 66 -14.04 -5.20 -16.72
C LEU A 66 -12.77 -5.75 -17.39
N GLU A 67 -12.83 -6.93 -17.98
CA GLU A 67 -11.66 -7.62 -18.56
C GLU A 67 -10.95 -6.80 -19.65
N ARG A 68 -11.69 -5.93 -20.32
CA ARG A 68 -11.18 -5.08 -21.43
C ARG A 68 -10.77 -3.68 -20.98
N VAL A 69 -10.75 -3.41 -19.68
CA VAL A 69 -10.34 -2.12 -19.11
C VAL A 69 -9.12 -2.32 -18.21
N SER A 70 -8.12 -1.46 -18.36
CA SER A 70 -6.94 -1.42 -17.50
C SER A 70 -6.82 -0.05 -16.85
N LEU A 71 -6.63 -0.01 -15.53
CA LEU A 71 -6.39 1.25 -14.84
C LEU A 71 -4.93 1.67 -15.00
N SER A 72 -4.72 2.94 -15.33
CA SER A 72 -3.39 3.53 -15.57
C SER A 72 -3.12 4.71 -14.63
N THR A 73 -3.83 4.82 -13.50
CA THR A 73 -3.69 5.97 -12.62
C THR A 73 -2.66 5.68 -11.52
N PRO A 74 -1.49 6.34 -11.52
CA PRO A 74 -0.58 6.31 -10.40
C PRO A 74 -1.26 6.87 -9.14
N TYR A 75 -0.81 6.41 -7.98
CA TYR A 75 -1.35 6.84 -6.69
C TYR A 75 -1.28 8.37 -6.52
N ALA A 76 -0.19 9.01 -6.96
CA ALA A 76 0.02 10.45 -6.90
C ALA A 76 -0.93 11.27 -7.78
N VAL A 77 -1.32 10.71 -8.93
CA VAL A 77 -2.13 11.41 -9.94
C VAL A 77 -3.58 11.59 -9.50
N ARG A 78 -4.05 10.77 -8.58
CA ARG A 78 -5.41 10.88 -8.02
C ARG A 78 -5.68 12.26 -7.39
N ARG A 79 -4.63 12.99 -7.01
CA ARG A 79 -4.73 14.35 -6.44
C ARG A 79 -4.58 15.48 -7.47
N LEU A 80 -4.31 15.16 -8.73
CA LEU A 80 -4.23 16.17 -9.78
C LEU A 80 -5.61 16.56 -10.26
N HIS A 81 -5.82 17.86 -10.39
CA HIS A 81 -7.05 18.44 -10.89
C HIS A 81 -6.74 19.22 -12.17
N PRO A 82 -7.05 18.68 -13.36
CA PRO A 82 -6.82 19.40 -14.60
C PRO A 82 -7.73 20.63 -14.67
N ALA A 83 -7.13 21.80 -14.89
CA ALA A 83 -7.87 23.04 -15.06
C ALA A 83 -8.48 23.15 -16.47
N THR A 84 -7.86 22.49 -17.45
CA THR A 84 -8.26 22.54 -18.87
C THR A 84 -8.29 21.16 -19.50
N THR A 85 -8.96 21.06 -20.66
CA THR A 85 -8.92 19.83 -21.49
C THR A 85 -7.49 19.48 -21.90
N ALA A 86 -6.65 20.48 -22.17
CA ALA A 86 -5.24 20.27 -22.52
C ALA A 86 -4.46 19.64 -21.36
N ASP A 87 -4.67 20.12 -20.12
CA ASP A 87 -4.07 19.55 -18.91
C ASP A 87 -4.54 18.11 -18.71
N ALA A 88 -5.84 17.82 -18.84
CA ALA A 88 -6.39 16.49 -18.71
C ALA A 88 -5.70 15.51 -19.68
N LYS A 89 -5.53 15.92 -20.94
CA LYS A 89 -4.84 15.10 -21.96
C LYS A 89 -3.35 14.95 -21.69
N ARG A 90 -2.69 15.99 -21.20
CA ARG A 90 -1.28 15.92 -20.81
C ARG A 90 -1.09 14.90 -19.68
N ILE A 91 -1.89 14.99 -18.63
CA ILE A 91 -1.90 14.07 -17.51
C ILE A 91 -2.15 12.63 -18.01
N ALA A 92 -3.18 12.40 -18.81
CA ALA A 92 -3.49 11.08 -19.33
C ALA A 92 -2.31 10.47 -20.10
N ARG A 93 -1.67 11.26 -20.98
CA ARG A 93 -0.52 10.81 -21.79
C ARG A 93 0.72 10.52 -20.95
N GLU A 94 1.00 11.33 -19.95
CA GLU A 94 2.13 11.11 -19.01
C GLU A 94 2.02 9.74 -18.33
N PHE A 95 0.80 9.28 -18.05
CA PHE A 95 0.55 8.01 -17.39
C PHE A 95 0.16 6.86 -18.33
N GLY A 96 0.22 7.11 -19.64
CA GLY A 96 -0.10 6.09 -20.65
C GLY A 96 -1.58 5.71 -20.71
N ALA A 97 -2.47 6.56 -20.16
CA ALA A 97 -3.92 6.38 -20.25
C ALA A 97 -4.42 6.90 -21.61
N GLN A 98 -5.29 6.12 -22.28
CA GLN A 98 -6.04 6.59 -23.44
C GLN A 98 -7.21 7.46 -22.99
N PHE A 99 -7.90 7.06 -21.94
CA PHE A 99 -9.05 7.77 -21.38
C PHE A 99 -8.71 8.35 -20.02
N LEU A 100 -9.30 9.51 -19.70
CA LEU A 100 -9.21 10.11 -18.38
C LEU A 100 -10.60 10.47 -17.85
N VAL A 101 -10.93 9.95 -16.69
CA VAL A 101 -12.09 10.33 -15.89
C VAL A 101 -11.66 11.39 -14.90
N THR A 102 -12.33 12.51 -14.89
CA THR A 102 -12.20 13.58 -13.88
C THR A 102 -13.56 14.15 -13.57
N GLY A 103 -13.65 14.99 -12.56
CA GLY A 103 -14.92 15.63 -12.22
C GLY A 103 -14.81 16.61 -11.07
N THR A 104 -15.96 17.13 -10.68
CA THR A 104 -16.09 18.08 -9.59
C THR A 104 -17.20 17.64 -8.62
N LEU A 105 -16.99 17.85 -7.35
CA LEU A 105 -17.99 17.77 -6.30
C LEU A 105 -18.29 19.19 -5.81
N GLY A 106 -19.55 19.59 -5.89
CA GLY A 106 -19.95 20.91 -5.50
C GLY A 106 -21.43 20.99 -5.17
N THR A 107 -21.96 22.21 -5.07
CA THR A 107 -23.38 22.46 -4.86
C THR A 107 -23.97 23.27 -6.03
N LYS A 108 -25.16 22.86 -6.48
CA LYS A 108 -25.93 23.60 -7.48
C LYS A 108 -27.32 23.85 -6.91
N ASN A 109 -27.68 25.12 -6.80
CA ASN A 109 -28.94 25.54 -6.16
C ASN A 109 -29.10 24.99 -4.73
N GLY A 110 -28.02 24.98 -3.94
CA GLY A 110 -28.02 24.47 -2.55
C GLY A 110 -28.06 22.95 -2.40
N ARG A 111 -28.05 22.19 -3.50
CA ARG A 111 -28.06 20.71 -3.47
C ARG A 111 -26.71 20.16 -3.87
N PRO A 112 -26.15 19.15 -3.14
CA PRO A 112 -24.89 18.55 -3.48
C PRO A 112 -24.97 17.78 -4.80
N ARG A 113 -23.96 17.95 -5.65
CA ARG A 113 -23.89 17.32 -6.98
C ARG A 113 -22.46 16.91 -7.30
N VAL A 114 -22.35 15.86 -8.10
CA VAL A 114 -21.10 15.43 -8.70
C VAL A 114 -21.20 15.50 -10.23
N ALA A 115 -20.25 16.18 -10.83
CA ALA A 115 -20.11 16.23 -12.28
C ALA A 115 -18.89 15.42 -12.70
N PHE A 116 -19.03 14.57 -13.71
CA PHE A 116 -17.94 13.79 -14.30
C PHE A 116 -17.73 14.15 -15.76
N VAL A 117 -16.47 14.04 -16.17
CA VAL A 117 -16.04 14.25 -17.56
C VAL A 117 -15.13 13.10 -17.96
N LEU A 118 -15.42 12.50 -19.10
CA LEU A 118 -14.56 11.50 -19.75
C LEU A 118 -13.85 12.13 -20.96
N TYR A 119 -12.53 12.13 -20.94
CA TYR A 119 -11.70 12.55 -22.05
C TYR A 119 -11.13 11.33 -22.76
N ASP A 120 -11.11 11.36 -24.10
CA ASP A 120 -10.24 10.53 -24.94
C ASP A 120 -9.04 11.39 -25.39
N THR A 121 -7.83 10.91 -25.17
CA THR A 121 -6.61 11.65 -25.53
C THR A 121 -6.48 11.90 -27.04
N LEU A 122 -7.18 11.11 -27.87
CA LEU A 122 -7.17 11.21 -29.32
C LEU A 122 -8.17 12.25 -29.86
N LEU A 123 -9.20 12.63 -29.07
CA LEU A 123 -10.27 13.53 -29.52
C LEU A 123 -10.10 14.94 -28.95
N PRO A 124 -10.50 16.02 -29.68
CA PRO A 124 -10.32 17.39 -29.23
C PRO A 124 -11.22 17.77 -28.04
N GLN A 125 -12.39 17.18 -27.94
CA GLN A 125 -13.41 17.46 -26.90
C GLN A 125 -13.61 16.25 -25.98
N PRO A 126 -14.18 16.45 -24.79
CA PRO A 126 -14.63 15.34 -23.96
C PRO A 126 -15.64 14.47 -24.69
N VAL A 127 -15.53 13.16 -24.51
CA VAL A 127 -16.43 12.18 -25.17
C VAL A 127 -17.72 11.99 -24.38
N TRP A 128 -17.71 12.35 -23.09
CA TRP A 128 -18.91 12.24 -22.25
C TRP A 128 -18.84 13.23 -21.07
N ARG A 129 -20.02 13.69 -20.65
CA ARG A 129 -20.23 14.47 -19.42
C ARG A 129 -21.49 13.98 -18.72
N GLY A 130 -21.44 13.89 -17.40
CA GLY A 130 -22.60 13.55 -16.55
C GLY A 130 -22.65 14.41 -15.32
N ASP A 131 -23.84 14.79 -14.89
CA ASP A 131 -24.10 15.62 -13.71
C ASP A 131 -25.18 14.94 -12.86
N TYR A 132 -24.86 14.55 -11.63
CA TYR A 132 -25.70 13.72 -10.78
C TYR A 132 -25.88 14.36 -9.40
N ALA A 133 -27.09 14.26 -8.86
CA ALA A 133 -27.34 14.60 -7.47
C ALA A 133 -26.65 13.59 -6.54
N THR A 134 -26.15 14.08 -5.41
CA THR A 134 -25.48 13.26 -4.38
C THR A 134 -26.15 13.38 -3.02
N ASP A 135 -27.39 13.93 -2.99
CA ASP A 135 -28.25 13.80 -1.82
C ASP A 135 -28.54 12.32 -1.50
N PRO A 136 -28.81 11.97 -0.25
CA PRO A 136 -28.91 10.56 0.16
C PRO A 136 -29.76 9.66 -0.75
N PRO A 137 -30.95 10.02 -1.22
CA PRO A 137 -31.70 9.16 -2.12
C PRO A 137 -31.05 8.94 -3.49
N SER A 138 -30.31 9.94 -4.00
CA SER A 138 -29.73 9.93 -5.34
C SER A 138 -28.37 9.24 -5.41
N LEU A 139 -27.63 9.19 -4.30
CA LEU A 139 -26.27 8.68 -4.23
C LEU A 139 -26.17 7.19 -4.63
N LEU A 140 -27.18 6.38 -4.24
CA LEU A 140 -27.24 4.95 -4.61
C LEU A 140 -27.31 4.73 -6.12
N GLY A 141 -28.03 5.60 -6.84
CA GLY A 141 -28.13 5.53 -8.31
C GLY A 141 -26.94 6.18 -9.03
N ALA A 142 -26.39 7.25 -8.47
CA ALA A 142 -25.37 8.06 -9.13
C ALA A 142 -24.13 7.26 -9.51
N HIS A 143 -23.58 6.44 -8.59
CA HIS A 143 -22.39 5.65 -8.87
C HIS A 143 -22.62 4.57 -9.94
N VAL A 144 -23.81 3.97 -9.99
CA VAL A 144 -24.20 3.00 -11.02
C VAL A 144 -24.30 3.71 -12.37
N ALA A 145 -25.00 4.84 -12.42
CA ALA A 145 -25.18 5.60 -13.66
C ALA A 145 -23.84 6.08 -14.25
N VAL A 146 -22.95 6.60 -13.41
CA VAL A 146 -21.61 7.04 -13.83
C VAL A 146 -20.79 5.87 -14.39
N VAL A 147 -20.71 4.75 -13.65
CA VAL A 147 -19.93 3.58 -14.08
C VAL A 147 -20.49 2.98 -15.36
N SER A 148 -21.83 2.88 -15.49
CA SER A 148 -22.48 2.36 -16.69
C SER A 148 -22.21 3.25 -17.91
N ALA A 149 -22.32 4.57 -17.75
CA ALA A 149 -22.06 5.51 -18.84
C ALA A 149 -20.59 5.48 -19.30
N ILE A 150 -19.65 5.53 -18.34
CA ILE A 150 -18.20 5.45 -18.65
C ILE A 150 -17.89 4.10 -19.28
N GLY A 151 -18.37 3.00 -18.72
CA GLY A 151 -18.14 1.64 -19.23
C GLY A 151 -18.65 1.47 -20.66
N ALA A 152 -19.81 2.02 -20.99
CA ALA A 152 -20.35 2.00 -22.34
C ALA A 152 -19.43 2.72 -23.35
N HIS A 153 -18.82 3.84 -22.98
CA HIS A 153 -17.88 4.56 -23.84
C HIS A 153 -16.54 3.81 -23.98
N LEU A 154 -16.02 3.22 -22.89
CA LEU A 154 -14.76 2.48 -22.92
C LEU A 154 -14.85 1.19 -23.74
N LEU A 155 -15.97 0.49 -23.64
CA LEU A 155 -16.15 -0.83 -24.24
C LEU A 155 -16.78 -0.79 -25.64
N ARG A 156 -17.39 0.31 -26.04
CA ARG A 156 -18.19 0.51 -27.26
C ARG A 156 -19.37 -0.48 -27.39
N THR A 157 -19.08 -1.77 -27.27
CA THR A 157 -20.05 -2.87 -27.26
C THR A 157 -19.82 -3.76 -26.06
N PRO A 158 -20.39 -3.42 -24.88
CA PRO A 158 -20.27 -4.27 -23.71
C PRO A 158 -21.06 -5.58 -23.86
N THR A 159 -20.48 -6.68 -23.42
CA THR A 159 -21.15 -7.99 -23.37
C THR A 159 -22.29 -7.97 -22.32
N ALA A 160 -23.20 -8.94 -22.39
CA ALA A 160 -24.29 -9.06 -21.40
C ALA A 160 -23.76 -9.18 -19.97
N THR A 161 -22.66 -9.91 -19.77
CA THR A 161 -21.99 -10.03 -18.47
C THR A 161 -21.44 -8.67 -18.02
N GLU A 162 -20.75 -7.93 -18.87
CA GLU A 162 -20.22 -6.61 -18.54
C GLU A 162 -21.35 -5.61 -18.25
N GLN A 163 -22.45 -5.65 -19.00
CA GLN A 163 -23.64 -4.83 -18.73
C GLN A 163 -24.21 -5.11 -17.34
N THR A 164 -24.36 -6.39 -16.98
CA THR A 164 -24.81 -6.79 -15.65
C THR A 164 -23.86 -6.28 -14.56
N MET A 165 -22.56 -6.41 -14.75
CA MET A 165 -21.55 -5.92 -13.80
C MET A 165 -21.57 -4.40 -13.67
N LEU A 166 -21.78 -3.68 -14.75
CA LEU A 166 -21.87 -2.21 -14.75
C LEU A 166 -23.15 -1.72 -14.05
N ALA A 167 -24.26 -2.41 -14.25
CA ALA A 167 -25.57 -2.04 -13.70
C ALA A 167 -25.75 -2.45 -12.22
N ALA A 168 -25.00 -3.42 -11.72
CA ALA A 168 -25.17 -3.91 -10.35
C ALA A 168 -24.77 -2.83 -9.32
N PRO A 169 -25.61 -2.47 -8.34
CA PRO A 169 -25.20 -1.59 -7.25
C PRO A 169 -24.20 -2.30 -6.31
N LEU A 170 -23.41 -1.54 -5.58
CA LEU A 170 -22.55 -2.08 -4.52
C LEU A 170 -23.37 -2.61 -3.33
N THR A 171 -24.39 -1.89 -2.98
CA THR A 171 -25.38 -2.18 -1.93
C THR A 171 -26.67 -1.41 -2.24
N ASN A 172 -27.79 -1.87 -1.74
CA ASN A 172 -29.07 -1.15 -1.79
C ASN A 172 -29.35 -0.38 -0.49
N ASN A 173 -28.42 -0.43 0.48
CA ASN A 173 -28.53 0.25 1.76
C ASN A 173 -27.70 1.55 1.74
N MET A 174 -28.40 2.70 1.86
CA MET A 174 -27.77 4.01 1.84
C MET A 174 -26.76 4.22 2.98
N ALA A 175 -27.13 3.82 4.20
CA ALA A 175 -26.25 3.98 5.36
C ALA A 175 -24.98 3.13 5.18
N ALA A 176 -25.12 1.90 4.67
CA ALA A 176 -23.98 1.04 4.36
C ALA A 176 -23.07 1.67 3.32
N LEU A 177 -23.59 2.25 2.24
CA LEU A 177 -22.81 2.95 1.23
C LEU A 177 -22.08 4.16 1.81
N GLN A 178 -22.73 4.99 2.62
CA GLN A 178 -22.09 6.15 3.24
C GLN A 178 -20.96 5.75 4.19
N TYR A 179 -21.17 4.74 5.04
CA TYR A 179 -20.10 4.22 5.90
C TYR A 179 -18.95 3.64 5.08
N TYR A 180 -19.25 2.91 4.01
CA TYR A 180 -18.22 2.35 3.12
C TYR A 180 -17.36 3.45 2.48
N LEU A 181 -17.97 4.51 1.95
CA LEU A 181 -17.26 5.64 1.36
C LEU A 181 -16.38 6.39 2.39
N ARG A 182 -16.89 6.62 3.61
CA ARG A 182 -16.09 7.18 4.70
C ARG A 182 -14.94 6.26 5.12
N GLY A 183 -15.15 4.95 5.05
CA GLY A 183 -14.11 3.96 5.30
C GLY A 183 -12.99 4.02 4.26
N LEU A 184 -13.33 4.17 2.98
CA LEU A 184 -12.35 4.32 1.89
C LEU A 184 -11.53 5.61 2.04
N ASP A 185 -12.18 6.71 2.39
CA ASP A 185 -11.51 7.98 2.65
C ASP A 185 -10.54 7.87 3.83
N ALA A 186 -11.01 7.35 4.96
CA ALA A 186 -10.18 7.15 6.14
C ALA A 186 -9.02 6.18 5.91
N ALA A 187 -9.17 5.16 5.05
CA ALA A 187 -8.11 4.20 4.73
C ALA A 187 -6.94 4.82 3.94
N ARG A 188 -7.15 5.97 3.30
CA ARG A 188 -6.13 6.67 2.51
C ARG A 188 -5.20 7.54 3.35
N GLU A 189 -5.63 7.95 4.52
CA GLU A 189 -4.81 8.79 5.36
C GLU A 189 -3.70 7.97 6.02
N HIS A 190 -2.45 8.39 5.81
CA HIS A 190 -1.26 7.68 6.31
C HIS A 190 -0.98 7.96 7.80
N ALA A 191 -1.72 8.88 8.43
CA ALA A 191 -1.50 9.26 9.82
C ALA A 191 -1.97 8.18 10.82
N THR A 192 -1.37 8.19 12.00
CA THR A 192 -1.69 7.27 13.10
C THR A 192 -3.17 7.39 13.51
N GLY A 193 -3.88 6.28 13.64
CA GLY A 193 -5.30 6.23 14.04
C GLY A 193 -6.32 6.14 12.90
N TYR A 194 -5.96 6.48 11.67
CA TYR A 194 -6.91 6.43 10.54
C TYR A 194 -7.31 5.00 10.15
N SER A 195 -6.40 4.04 10.25
CA SER A 195 -6.74 2.64 9.98
C SER A 195 -7.79 2.10 10.97
N THR A 196 -7.76 2.52 12.24
CA THR A 196 -8.78 2.16 13.25
C THR A 196 -10.12 2.78 12.90
N ARG A 197 -10.12 4.05 12.48
CA ARG A 197 -11.34 4.74 12.02
C ARG A 197 -11.91 4.09 10.77
N ALA A 198 -11.06 3.72 9.80
CA ALA A 198 -11.48 3.00 8.60
C ALA A 198 -12.12 1.66 8.95
N ALA A 199 -11.51 0.86 9.85
CA ALA A 199 -12.09 -0.39 10.33
C ALA A 199 -13.45 -0.20 10.98
N GLN A 200 -13.64 0.87 11.76
CA GLN A 200 -14.94 1.19 12.37
C GLN A 200 -16.00 1.52 11.31
N TYR A 201 -15.64 2.32 10.30
CA TYR A 201 -16.58 2.65 9.22
C TYR A 201 -16.94 1.41 8.38
N PHE A 202 -15.98 0.57 8.02
CA PHE A 202 -16.28 -0.67 7.27
C PHE A 202 -17.11 -1.65 8.10
N ARG A 203 -16.86 -1.73 9.42
CA ARG A 203 -17.71 -2.52 10.33
C ARG A 203 -19.13 -1.99 10.35
N ASN A 204 -19.33 -0.68 10.46
CA ASN A 204 -20.65 -0.08 10.43
C ASN A 204 -21.34 -0.31 9.07
N ALA A 205 -20.61 -0.30 7.97
CA ALA A 205 -21.13 -0.64 6.65
C ALA A 205 -21.61 -2.10 6.58
N ALA A 206 -20.81 -3.04 7.10
CA ALA A 206 -21.15 -4.47 7.14
C ALA A 206 -22.32 -4.77 8.10
N LEU A 207 -22.45 -4.01 9.20
CA LEU A 207 -23.60 -4.11 10.10
C LEU A 207 -24.89 -3.53 9.49
N ALA A 208 -24.79 -2.43 8.75
CA ALA A 208 -25.93 -1.82 8.07
C ALA A 208 -26.44 -2.67 6.90
N ASP A 209 -25.54 -3.36 6.20
CA ASP A 209 -25.88 -4.32 5.16
C ASP A 209 -24.97 -5.57 5.27
N PRO A 210 -25.45 -6.64 5.94
CA PRO A 210 -24.69 -7.88 6.09
C PRO A 210 -24.44 -8.65 4.77
N THR A 211 -25.03 -8.20 3.65
CA THR A 211 -24.81 -8.78 2.32
C THR A 211 -23.81 -7.98 1.48
N PHE A 212 -23.27 -6.89 2.03
CA PHE A 212 -22.33 -6.00 1.33
C PHE A 212 -20.92 -6.60 1.29
N ALA A 213 -20.65 -7.47 0.33
CA ALA A 213 -19.38 -8.19 0.18
C ALA A 213 -18.13 -7.27 0.23
N ALA A 214 -18.19 -6.10 -0.43
CA ALA A 214 -17.06 -5.18 -0.45
C ALA A 214 -16.76 -4.56 0.93
N ALA A 215 -17.78 -4.32 1.77
CA ALA A 215 -17.57 -3.81 3.13
C ALA A 215 -16.84 -4.86 4.00
N HIS A 216 -17.24 -6.12 3.93
CA HIS A 216 -16.57 -7.23 4.60
C HIS A 216 -15.11 -7.38 4.12
N ALA A 217 -14.86 -7.30 2.82
CA ALA A 217 -13.51 -7.37 2.26
C ALA A 217 -12.61 -6.23 2.75
N GLU A 218 -13.10 -4.97 2.74
CA GLU A 218 -12.32 -3.82 3.21
C GLU A 218 -12.13 -3.82 4.73
N LEU A 219 -13.10 -4.32 5.52
CA LEU A 219 -12.91 -4.53 6.96
C LEU A 219 -11.77 -5.52 7.21
N ALA A 220 -11.80 -6.68 6.56
CA ALA A 220 -10.74 -7.68 6.66
C ALA A 220 -9.37 -7.14 6.25
N ASN A 221 -9.31 -6.40 5.13
CA ASN A 221 -8.08 -5.77 4.64
C ASN A 221 -7.53 -4.74 5.63
N THR A 222 -8.40 -3.94 6.22
CA THR A 222 -8.01 -2.91 7.20
C THR A 222 -7.52 -3.55 8.50
N LEU A 223 -8.16 -4.62 8.97
CA LEU A 223 -7.71 -5.39 10.13
C LEU A 223 -6.33 -6.02 9.87
N ALA A 224 -6.10 -6.57 8.67
CA ALA A 224 -4.79 -7.07 8.26
C ALA A 224 -3.71 -5.96 8.25
N ALA A 225 -4.06 -4.75 7.78
CA ALA A 225 -3.15 -3.60 7.81
C ALA A 225 -2.83 -3.13 9.26
N LEU A 226 -3.79 -3.22 10.19
CA LEU A 226 -3.55 -2.94 11.61
C LEU A 226 -2.59 -3.96 12.24
N LEU A 227 -2.75 -5.25 11.90
CA LEU A 227 -1.81 -6.30 12.33
C LEU A 227 -0.40 -6.04 11.79
N ASP A 228 -0.28 -5.71 10.52
CA ASP A 228 1.00 -5.45 9.85
C ASP A 228 1.77 -4.27 10.46
N ARG A 229 1.06 -3.22 10.84
CA ARG A 229 1.63 -2.02 11.49
C ARG A 229 1.90 -2.22 12.98
N GLY A 230 1.44 -3.32 13.58
CA GLY A 230 1.50 -3.51 15.03
C GLY A 230 0.73 -2.40 15.78
N ALA A 231 -0.41 -1.99 15.22
CA ALA A 231 -1.27 -0.98 15.84
C ALA A 231 -1.73 -1.45 17.22
N ARG A 232 -1.81 -0.53 18.19
CA ARG A 232 -2.12 -0.85 19.59
C ARG A 232 -3.44 -1.63 19.73
N GLU A 233 -4.43 -1.28 18.93
CA GLU A 233 -5.74 -1.91 18.91
C GLU A 233 -5.70 -3.36 18.40
N ALA A 234 -4.75 -3.68 17.50
CA ALA A 234 -4.55 -5.02 16.99
C ALA A 234 -3.56 -5.86 17.80
N THR A 235 -2.73 -5.21 18.62
CA THR A 235 -1.67 -5.89 19.39
C THR A 235 -2.11 -6.37 20.77
N SER A 236 -3.21 -5.86 21.31
CA SER A 236 -3.78 -6.35 22.57
C SER A 236 -4.21 -7.82 22.48
N ASN A 237 -4.77 -8.23 21.33
CA ASN A 237 -5.08 -9.63 21.04
C ASN A 237 -5.01 -9.91 19.53
N PRO A 238 -3.80 -10.13 18.95
CA PRO A 238 -3.63 -10.30 17.49
C PRO A 238 -4.31 -11.56 16.95
N ASP A 239 -4.43 -12.61 17.77
CA ASP A 239 -5.09 -13.85 17.34
C ASP A 239 -6.59 -13.63 17.17
N SER A 240 -7.22 -12.85 18.05
CA SER A 240 -8.62 -12.45 17.92
C SER A 240 -8.83 -11.55 16.70
N VAL A 241 -7.93 -10.58 16.46
CA VAL A 241 -8.02 -9.69 15.30
C VAL A 241 -7.81 -10.46 14.00
N SER A 242 -6.86 -11.40 13.95
CA SER A 242 -6.62 -12.22 12.75
C SER A 242 -7.78 -13.20 12.49
N THR A 243 -8.39 -13.75 13.55
CA THR A 243 -9.58 -14.60 13.44
C THR A 243 -10.78 -13.81 12.92
N LEU A 244 -11.01 -12.60 13.46
CA LEU A 244 -12.06 -11.71 12.95
C LEU A 244 -11.79 -11.32 11.50
N ALA A 245 -10.57 -10.93 11.15
CA ALA A 245 -10.21 -10.58 9.77
C ALA A 245 -10.46 -11.76 8.81
N LEU A 246 -10.15 -13.00 9.24
CA LEU A 246 -10.42 -14.18 8.43
C LEU A 246 -11.92 -14.41 8.24
N SER A 247 -12.70 -14.33 9.31
CA SER A 247 -14.17 -14.46 9.26
C SER A 247 -14.78 -13.46 8.28
N GLU A 248 -14.34 -12.20 8.32
CA GLU A 248 -14.80 -11.16 7.41
C GLU A 248 -14.38 -11.41 5.95
N ALA A 249 -13.13 -11.87 5.74
CA ALA A 249 -12.65 -12.24 4.40
C ALA A 249 -13.42 -13.45 3.83
N GLU A 250 -13.71 -14.46 4.63
CA GLU A 250 -14.51 -15.62 4.24
C GLU A 250 -15.94 -15.22 3.95
N ARG A 251 -16.52 -14.33 4.74
CA ARG A 251 -17.84 -13.76 4.47
C ARG A 251 -17.87 -13.02 3.14
N ALA A 252 -16.87 -12.18 2.85
CA ALA A 252 -16.75 -11.47 1.58
C ALA A 252 -16.70 -12.44 0.38
N VAL A 253 -15.90 -13.51 0.48
CA VAL A 253 -15.80 -14.54 -0.56
C VAL A 253 -17.12 -15.32 -0.72
N SER A 254 -17.82 -15.62 0.38
CA SER A 254 -19.12 -16.32 0.32
C SER A 254 -20.23 -15.48 -0.34
N LEU A 255 -20.17 -14.16 -0.16
CA LEU A 255 -21.13 -13.21 -0.75
C LEU A 255 -20.82 -12.90 -2.22
N ASP A 256 -19.53 -12.82 -2.59
CA ASP A 256 -19.07 -12.60 -3.96
C ASP A 256 -17.86 -13.46 -4.30
N ALA A 257 -18.08 -14.71 -4.67
CA ALA A 257 -17.03 -15.65 -5.03
C ALA A 257 -16.25 -15.26 -6.31
N ARG A 258 -16.75 -14.29 -7.09
CA ARG A 258 -16.08 -13.74 -8.27
C ARG A 258 -15.26 -12.48 -7.97
N SER A 259 -15.21 -12.05 -6.73
CA SER A 259 -14.40 -10.91 -6.31
C SER A 259 -12.92 -11.33 -6.16
N ALA A 260 -12.09 -10.96 -7.14
CA ALA A 260 -10.63 -11.15 -7.08
C ALA A 260 -10.04 -10.49 -5.82
N ARG A 261 -10.56 -9.30 -5.46
CA ARG A 261 -10.15 -8.58 -4.25
C ARG A 261 -10.47 -9.36 -2.96
N ALA A 262 -11.66 -9.95 -2.84
CA ALA A 262 -12.03 -10.73 -1.65
C ALA A 262 -11.08 -11.93 -1.46
N TRP A 263 -10.74 -12.62 -2.54
CA TRP A 263 -9.77 -13.71 -2.52
C TRP A 263 -8.35 -13.23 -2.17
N SER A 264 -7.91 -12.10 -2.72
CA SER A 264 -6.62 -11.49 -2.41
C SER A 264 -6.52 -11.10 -0.93
N VAL A 265 -7.58 -10.49 -0.38
CA VAL A 265 -7.66 -10.14 1.04
C VAL A 265 -7.66 -11.40 1.92
N LYS A 266 -8.40 -12.45 1.54
CA LYS A 266 -8.35 -13.74 2.25
C LYS A 266 -6.93 -14.29 2.30
N GLY A 267 -6.21 -14.31 1.17
CA GLY A 267 -4.80 -14.71 1.11
C GLY A 267 -3.90 -13.86 2.01
N THR A 268 -4.11 -12.55 2.02
CA THR A 268 -3.39 -11.61 2.87
C THR A 268 -3.60 -11.93 4.34
N VAL A 269 -4.84 -12.09 4.79
CA VAL A 269 -5.17 -12.41 6.19
C VAL A 269 -4.58 -13.76 6.61
N LEU A 270 -4.73 -14.78 5.77
CA LEU A 270 -4.16 -16.11 6.03
C LEU A 270 -2.64 -16.09 6.22
N SER A 271 -1.94 -15.13 5.59
CA SER A 271 -0.47 -15.00 5.73
C SER A 271 -0.02 -14.58 7.13
N PHE A 272 -0.92 -14.07 7.98
CA PHE A 272 -0.63 -13.83 9.41
C PHE A 272 -0.80 -15.07 10.29
N MET A 273 -1.33 -16.17 9.73
CA MET A 273 -1.60 -17.41 10.44
C MET A 273 -0.58 -18.48 10.02
N SER A 274 0.37 -18.78 10.90
CA SER A 274 1.61 -19.52 10.63
C SER A 274 1.47 -20.90 9.94
N ALA A 275 0.31 -21.56 10.00
CA ALA A 275 0.12 -22.92 9.48
C ALA A 275 -0.57 -22.99 8.10
N ARG A 276 -0.84 -21.85 7.43
CA ARG A 276 -1.77 -21.80 6.30
C ARG A 276 -1.16 -21.49 4.94
N GLY A 277 0.11 -21.79 4.72
CA GLY A 277 0.81 -21.45 3.47
C GLY A 277 0.14 -22.02 2.20
N ARG A 278 -0.49 -23.21 2.24
CA ARG A 278 -1.24 -23.77 1.11
C ARG A 278 -2.50 -22.95 0.81
N ASP A 279 -3.22 -22.53 1.85
CA ASP A 279 -4.46 -21.74 1.71
C ASP A 279 -4.16 -20.35 1.19
N VAL A 280 -3.01 -19.76 1.59
CA VAL A 280 -2.49 -18.49 1.04
C VAL A 280 -2.30 -18.63 -0.46
N LYS A 281 -1.56 -19.68 -0.91
CA LYS A 281 -1.30 -19.94 -2.32
C LYS A 281 -2.59 -20.13 -3.11
N ALA A 282 -3.52 -20.93 -2.59
CA ALA A 282 -4.80 -21.20 -3.24
C ALA A 282 -5.65 -19.93 -3.38
N SER A 283 -5.67 -19.09 -2.34
CA SER A 283 -6.42 -17.83 -2.35
C SER A 283 -5.88 -16.85 -3.39
N PHE A 284 -4.55 -16.67 -3.46
CA PHE A 284 -3.95 -15.79 -4.50
C PHE A 284 -4.05 -16.40 -5.90
N ALA A 285 -3.93 -17.71 -6.06
CA ALA A 285 -4.17 -18.35 -7.34
C ALA A 285 -5.58 -18.05 -7.86
N LYS A 286 -6.60 -18.14 -6.98
CA LYS A 286 -7.98 -17.80 -7.35
C LYS A 286 -8.16 -16.30 -7.62
N ALA A 287 -7.52 -15.42 -6.86
CA ALA A 287 -7.55 -13.98 -7.12
C ALA A 287 -6.95 -13.64 -8.50
N ILE A 288 -5.81 -14.24 -8.84
CA ILE A 288 -5.11 -14.04 -10.12
C ILE A 288 -5.91 -14.63 -11.29
N ASP A 289 -6.56 -15.78 -11.10
CA ASP A 289 -7.43 -16.39 -12.10
C ASP A 289 -8.63 -15.49 -12.45
N LEU A 290 -9.17 -14.79 -11.43
CA LEU A 290 -10.27 -13.84 -11.60
C LEU A 290 -9.82 -12.48 -12.15
N ASP A 291 -8.65 -11.99 -11.75
CA ASP A 291 -8.03 -10.77 -12.28
C ASP A 291 -6.50 -10.85 -12.23
N SER A 292 -5.90 -11.24 -13.35
CA SER A 292 -4.44 -11.36 -13.50
C SER A 292 -3.73 -10.02 -13.72
N ARG A 293 -4.47 -8.92 -13.93
CA ARG A 293 -3.93 -7.61 -14.31
C ARG A 293 -3.93 -6.59 -13.19
N ASP A 294 -4.56 -6.89 -12.06
CA ASP A 294 -4.57 -6.00 -10.90
C ASP A 294 -3.18 -6.00 -10.21
N PRO A 295 -2.45 -4.88 -10.23
CA PRO A 295 -1.15 -4.77 -9.56
C PRO A 295 -1.26 -4.89 -8.03
N GLU A 296 -2.42 -4.55 -7.44
CA GLU A 296 -2.66 -4.63 -6.00
C GLU A 296 -2.70 -6.09 -5.54
N ILE A 297 -3.29 -7.00 -6.34
CA ILE A 297 -3.28 -8.44 -6.07
C ILE A 297 -1.84 -8.98 -6.06
N ALA A 298 -1.06 -8.61 -7.06
CA ALA A 298 0.34 -9.03 -7.15
C ALA A 298 1.18 -8.49 -5.99
N TRP A 299 0.93 -7.26 -5.55
CA TRP A 299 1.59 -6.65 -4.40
C TRP A 299 1.18 -7.31 -3.08
N HIS A 300 -0.11 -7.58 -2.86
CA HIS A 300 -0.60 -8.31 -1.69
C HIS A 300 0.03 -9.71 -1.61
N GLU A 301 0.11 -10.41 -2.74
CA GLU A 301 0.77 -11.71 -2.82
C GLU A 301 2.25 -11.60 -2.43
N GLY A 302 2.98 -10.63 -2.96
CA GLY A 302 4.38 -10.40 -2.61
C GLY A 302 4.59 -10.18 -1.11
N ARG A 303 3.73 -9.38 -0.49
CA ARG A 303 3.77 -9.15 0.97
C ARG A 303 3.42 -10.41 1.76
N ALA A 304 2.46 -11.20 1.29
CA ALA A 304 2.13 -12.48 1.93
C ALA A 304 3.32 -13.45 1.88
N TRP A 305 4.02 -13.55 0.74
CA TRP A 305 5.23 -14.35 0.62
C TRP A 305 6.37 -13.87 1.51
N LEU A 306 6.52 -12.53 1.71
CA LEU A 306 7.49 -11.99 2.69
C LEU A 306 7.19 -12.50 4.10
N ARG A 307 5.91 -12.49 4.53
CA ARG A 307 5.50 -13.01 5.85
C ARG A 307 5.74 -14.51 5.99
N LEU A 308 5.57 -15.26 4.91
CA LEU A 308 5.88 -16.69 4.89
C LEU A 308 7.39 -16.99 4.74
N GLY A 309 8.25 -15.97 4.70
CA GLY A 309 9.69 -16.13 4.53
C GLY A 309 10.14 -16.52 3.12
N GLN A 310 9.23 -16.54 2.15
CA GLN A 310 9.48 -16.94 0.77
C GLN A 310 9.90 -15.75 -0.07
N ARG A 311 11.16 -15.34 0.10
CA ARG A 311 11.70 -14.11 -0.48
C ARG A 311 11.68 -14.09 -2.01
N ALA A 312 12.09 -15.17 -2.67
CA ALA A 312 12.15 -15.22 -4.13
C ALA A 312 10.75 -15.07 -4.76
N ASP A 313 9.76 -15.73 -4.17
CA ASP A 313 8.35 -15.64 -4.62
C ASP A 313 7.80 -14.23 -4.36
N ALA A 314 8.19 -13.60 -3.24
CA ALA A 314 7.84 -12.23 -2.93
C ALA A 314 8.41 -11.24 -3.95
N GLU A 315 9.70 -11.33 -4.26
CA GLU A 315 10.36 -10.48 -5.27
C GLU A 315 9.70 -10.66 -6.65
N ALA A 316 9.42 -11.90 -7.05
CA ALA A 316 8.74 -12.19 -8.32
C ALA A 316 7.34 -11.58 -8.39
N ALA A 317 6.56 -11.64 -7.31
CA ALA A 317 5.22 -11.06 -7.23
C ALA A 317 5.28 -9.52 -7.24
N LEU A 318 6.18 -8.90 -6.48
CA LEU A 318 6.38 -7.44 -6.47
C LEU A 318 6.85 -6.93 -7.84
N LEU A 319 7.77 -7.62 -8.51
CA LEU A 319 8.19 -7.31 -9.88
C LEU A 319 7.03 -7.49 -10.87
N ARG A 320 6.13 -8.43 -10.65
CA ARG A 320 4.91 -8.55 -11.45
C ARG A 320 4.02 -7.34 -11.25
N ALA A 321 3.82 -6.87 -10.02
CA ALA A 321 3.05 -5.65 -9.74
C ALA A 321 3.62 -4.44 -10.48
N THR A 322 4.95 -4.25 -10.50
CA THR A 322 5.60 -3.15 -11.24
C THR A 322 5.54 -3.31 -12.76
N ARG A 323 5.49 -4.54 -13.30
CA ARG A 323 5.26 -4.76 -14.73
C ARG A 323 3.83 -4.43 -15.14
N LEU A 324 2.85 -4.75 -14.29
CA LEU A 324 1.44 -4.42 -14.51
C LEU A 324 1.17 -2.92 -14.42
N ALA A 325 1.76 -2.26 -13.42
CA ALA A 325 1.68 -0.82 -13.24
C ALA A 325 3.07 -0.26 -12.83
N PRO A 326 3.85 0.27 -13.78
CA PRO A 326 5.22 0.77 -13.52
C PRO A 326 5.31 1.90 -12.48
N THR A 327 4.21 2.58 -12.23
CA THR A 327 4.09 3.66 -11.25
C THR A 327 3.34 3.23 -9.98
N PHE A 328 3.24 1.94 -9.71
CA PHE A 328 2.60 1.44 -8.49
C PHE A 328 3.55 1.58 -7.30
N ALA A 329 3.53 2.76 -6.66
CA ALA A 329 4.44 3.15 -5.60
C ALA A 329 4.58 2.12 -4.46
N PRO A 330 3.51 1.46 -3.96
CA PRO A 330 3.66 0.49 -2.87
C PRO A 330 4.61 -0.67 -3.19
N ALA A 331 4.56 -1.22 -4.41
CA ALA A 331 5.47 -2.30 -4.80
C ALA A 331 6.91 -1.81 -4.99
N LEU A 332 7.08 -0.59 -5.54
CA LEU A 332 8.39 0.04 -5.70
C LEU A 332 9.05 0.30 -4.34
N THR A 333 8.29 0.77 -3.35
CA THR A 333 8.78 1.00 -1.99
C THR A 333 9.17 -0.30 -1.30
N ASP A 334 8.35 -1.36 -1.42
CA ASP A 334 8.68 -2.67 -0.83
C ASP A 334 9.91 -3.32 -1.51
N LEU A 335 10.09 -3.18 -2.83
CA LEU A 335 11.31 -3.62 -3.54
C LEU A 335 12.55 -2.83 -3.07
N GLY A 336 12.39 -1.54 -2.82
CA GLY A 336 13.45 -0.70 -2.25
C GLY A 336 13.86 -1.16 -0.84
N ASP A 337 12.91 -1.44 0.05
CA ASP A 337 13.19 -1.96 1.40
C ASP A 337 13.84 -3.35 1.34
N MET A 338 13.39 -4.23 0.43
CA MET A 338 14.04 -5.53 0.21
C MET A 338 15.49 -5.39 -0.21
N ALA A 339 15.76 -4.53 -1.18
CA ALA A 339 17.13 -4.28 -1.67
C ALA A 339 18.04 -3.67 -0.59
N LEU A 340 17.49 -2.78 0.28
CA LEU A 340 18.21 -2.23 1.43
C LEU A 340 18.64 -3.33 2.42
N ARG A 341 17.74 -4.23 2.76
CA ARG A 341 18.05 -5.36 3.66
C ARG A 341 19.15 -6.26 3.13
N GLU A 342 19.32 -6.29 1.81
CA GLU A 342 20.35 -7.06 1.12
C GLU A 342 21.62 -6.27 0.86
N GLN A 343 21.71 -5.05 1.37
CA GLN A 343 22.84 -4.13 1.12
C GLN A 343 23.03 -3.79 -0.36
N ARG A 344 22.01 -3.97 -1.20
CA ARG A 344 21.99 -3.58 -2.62
C ARG A 344 21.58 -2.11 -2.73
N VAL A 345 22.42 -1.21 -2.20
CA VAL A 345 22.07 0.21 -1.98
C VAL A 345 21.70 0.93 -3.28
N VAL A 346 22.44 0.72 -4.37
CA VAL A 346 22.16 1.35 -5.67
C VAL A 346 20.79 0.92 -6.20
N VAL A 347 20.49 -0.37 -6.12
CA VAL A 347 19.20 -0.93 -6.56
C VAL A 347 18.07 -0.40 -5.68
N ALA A 348 18.29 -0.30 -4.36
CA ALA A 348 17.33 0.30 -3.44
C ALA A 348 17.03 1.75 -3.82
N CYS A 349 18.06 2.56 -4.09
CA CYS A 349 17.90 3.94 -4.53
C CYS A 349 17.10 4.06 -5.83
N GLN A 350 17.34 3.18 -6.80
CA GLN A 350 16.59 3.18 -8.07
C GLN A 350 15.09 2.95 -7.82
N TRP A 351 14.74 1.92 -7.05
CA TRP A 351 13.36 1.63 -6.72
C TRP A 351 12.71 2.76 -5.91
N LEU A 352 13.40 3.31 -4.91
CA LEU A 352 12.88 4.37 -4.06
C LEU A 352 12.73 5.71 -4.79
N ASN A 353 13.63 6.03 -5.71
CA ASN A 353 13.48 7.16 -6.60
C ASN A 353 12.24 7.01 -7.50
N ALA A 354 12.03 5.81 -8.06
CA ALA A 354 10.83 5.51 -8.85
C ALA A 354 9.56 5.58 -7.99
N ALA A 355 9.59 5.09 -6.75
CA ALA A 355 8.47 5.17 -5.81
C ALA A 355 8.09 6.62 -5.50
N ILE A 356 9.08 7.47 -5.20
CA ILE A 356 8.86 8.90 -4.91
C ILE A 356 8.37 9.65 -6.16
N ALA A 357 8.88 9.31 -7.33
CA ALA A 357 8.38 9.89 -8.58
C ALA A 357 6.91 9.49 -8.85
N ALA A 358 6.54 8.24 -8.49
CA ALA A 358 5.19 7.73 -8.62
C ALA A 358 4.23 8.26 -7.55
N ASP A 359 4.71 8.41 -6.30
CA ASP A 359 3.97 9.01 -5.19
C ASP A 359 4.88 9.88 -4.33
N PRO A 360 4.93 11.21 -4.56
CA PRO A 360 5.69 12.14 -3.74
C PRO A 360 5.21 12.28 -2.30
N TYR A 361 4.11 11.63 -1.94
CA TYR A 361 3.54 11.64 -0.60
C TYR A 361 3.72 10.32 0.14
N ASP A 362 4.43 9.34 -0.44
CA ASP A 362 4.79 8.10 0.27
C ASP A 362 5.90 8.36 1.30
N PRO A 363 5.57 8.45 2.60
CA PRO A 363 6.55 8.76 3.63
C PRO A 363 7.60 7.65 3.82
N MET A 364 7.24 6.39 3.52
CA MET A 364 8.14 5.26 3.70
C MET A 364 9.22 5.21 2.62
N ALA A 365 8.89 5.60 1.39
CA ALA A 365 9.87 5.71 0.32
C ALA A 365 10.99 6.71 0.68
N TYR A 366 10.63 7.85 1.27
CA TYR A 366 11.62 8.82 1.77
C TYR A 366 12.44 8.27 2.93
N ALA A 367 11.80 7.64 3.93
CA ALA A 367 12.52 7.07 5.08
C ALA A 367 13.53 6.00 4.63
N PHE A 368 13.14 5.11 3.74
CA PHE A 368 14.06 4.09 3.22
C PHE A 368 15.15 4.69 2.32
N ARG A 369 14.85 5.73 1.53
CA ARG A 369 15.88 6.40 0.73
C ARG A 369 16.87 7.16 1.61
N ALA A 370 16.43 7.76 2.72
CA ALA A 370 17.32 8.31 3.72
C ALA A 370 18.28 7.25 4.28
N MET A 371 17.77 6.06 4.56
CA MET A 371 18.58 4.93 5.03
C MET A 371 19.56 4.43 3.96
N ALA A 372 19.17 4.45 2.68
CA ALA A 372 20.07 4.15 1.58
C ALA A 372 21.20 5.19 1.50
N ARG A 373 20.85 6.47 1.54
CA ARG A 373 21.77 7.59 1.42
C ARG A 373 22.76 7.75 2.58
N ARG A 374 22.44 7.20 3.76
CA ARG A 374 23.37 7.21 4.90
C ARG A 374 24.70 6.48 4.63
N THR A 375 24.74 5.60 3.64
CA THR A 375 25.95 4.90 3.22
C THR A 375 26.81 5.73 2.24
N GLU A 376 26.30 6.88 1.81
CA GLU A 376 26.97 7.85 0.96
C GLU A 376 27.70 8.89 1.83
N LYS A 377 28.68 9.56 1.24
CA LYS A 377 29.43 10.64 1.92
C LYS A 377 28.56 11.89 2.16
N ASP A 378 27.48 12.09 1.40
CA ASP A 378 26.58 13.25 1.55
C ASP A 378 25.36 12.94 2.44
N VAL A 379 25.53 13.09 3.74
CA VAL A 379 24.46 12.88 4.74
C VAL A 379 23.36 13.95 4.68
N ARG A 380 23.58 15.09 4.00
CA ARG A 380 22.57 16.18 3.93
C ARG A 380 21.32 15.73 3.19
N LEU A 381 21.48 14.92 2.13
CA LEU A 381 20.35 14.36 1.40
C LEU A 381 19.59 13.33 2.25
N ALA A 382 20.29 12.55 3.08
CA ALA A 382 19.65 11.63 4.02
C ALA A 382 18.82 12.37 5.07
N TRP A 383 19.35 13.48 5.63
CA TRP A 383 18.57 14.31 6.57
C TRP A 383 17.34 14.92 5.91
N SER A 384 17.46 15.46 4.69
CA SER A 384 16.35 16.03 3.95
C SER A 384 15.23 14.99 3.71
N ASP A 385 15.57 13.78 3.27
CA ASP A 385 14.59 12.72 3.07
C ASP A 385 13.94 12.28 4.39
N ALA A 386 14.72 12.13 5.46
CA ALA A 386 14.19 11.78 6.77
C ALA A 386 13.21 12.83 7.31
N GLU A 387 13.51 14.13 7.12
CA GLU A 387 12.62 15.21 7.48
C GLU A 387 11.31 15.22 6.68
N ILE A 388 11.39 14.94 5.38
CA ILE A 388 10.19 14.80 4.53
C ILE A 388 9.34 13.63 5.04
N ALA A 389 9.95 12.47 5.36
CA ALA A 389 9.24 11.32 5.90
C ALA A 389 8.49 11.67 7.20
N ILE A 390 9.12 12.42 8.11
CA ILE A 390 8.50 12.90 9.36
C ILE A 390 7.31 13.80 9.06
N ARG A 391 7.47 14.78 8.17
CA ARG A 391 6.39 15.72 7.79
C ARG A 391 5.21 15.02 7.13
N LEU A 392 5.46 13.97 6.36
CA LEU A 392 4.43 13.16 5.70
C LEU A 392 3.77 12.12 6.64
N GLY A 393 4.18 12.02 7.91
CA GLY A 393 3.53 11.19 8.91
C GLY A 393 4.25 9.89 9.29
N ALA A 394 5.34 9.48 8.62
CA ALA A 394 6.15 8.33 9.04
C ALA A 394 7.19 8.75 10.10
N ARG A 395 6.70 9.31 11.21
CA ARG A 395 7.55 9.91 12.25
C ARG A 395 8.61 8.96 12.78
N ALA A 396 8.22 7.74 13.20
CA ALA A 396 9.16 6.78 13.78
C ALA A 396 10.23 6.33 12.75
N ALA A 397 9.81 6.05 11.53
CA ALA A 397 10.73 5.67 10.46
C ALA A 397 11.68 6.82 10.08
N GLY A 398 11.16 8.04 9.97
CA GLY A 398 11.97 9.23 9.68
C GLY A 398 12.94 9.57 10.82
N GLU A 399 12.52 9.52 12.09
CA GLU A 399 13.40 9.74 13.25
C GLU A 399 14.51 8.67 13.32
N ALA A 400 14.20 7.41 13.01
CA ALA A 400 15.21 6.35 12.94
C ALA A 400 16.22 6.59 11.79
N ALA A 401 15.73 6.93 10.61
CA ALA A 401 16.58 7.25 9.46
C ALA A 401 17.46 8.48 9.74
N TYR A 402 16.90 9.49 10.41
CA TYR A 402 17.64 10.69 10.82
C TYR A 402 18.76 10.36 11.82
N ALA A 403 18.44 9.55 12.85
CA ALA A 403 19.44 9.11 13.82
C ALA A 403 20.58 8.31 13.17
N LEU A 404 20.27 7.46 12.21
CA LEU A 404 21.24 6.70 11.44
C LEU A 404 22.13 7.62 10.56
N ALA A 405 21.56 8.65 9.96
CA ALA A 405 22.31 9.64 9.19
C ALA A 405 23.22 10.49 10.10
N ASP A 406 22.76 10.84 11.31
CA ASP A 406 23.57 11.56 12.29
C ASP A 406 24.81 10.77 12.74
N VAL A 407 24.67 9.45 12.95
CA VAL A 407 25.83 8.58 13.24
C VAL A 407 26.85 8.66 12.10
N THR A 408 26.39 8.62 10.86
CA THR A 408 27.29 8.72 9.68
C THR A 408 27.90 10.10 9.55
N GLY A 409 27.13 11.17 9.88
CA GLY A 409 27.58 12.57 9.82
C GLY A 409 28.42 13.03 11.02
N GLY A 410 28.65 12.16 12.01
CA GLY A 410 29.44 12.47 13.20
C GLY A 410 28.69 13.15 14.35
N ASP A 411 27.39 13.42 14.24
CA ASP A 411 26.58 14.00 15.34
C ASP A 411 26.03 12.90 16.28
N SER A 412 26.95 12.28 17.02
CA SER A 412 26.62 11.22 17.97
C SER A 412 25.63 11.65 19.06
N THR A 413 25.65 12.92 19.44
CA THR A 413 24.75 13.46 20.50
C THR A 413 23.31 13.51 20.03
N ARG A 414 23.06 14.02 18.82
CA ARG A 414 21.71 14.06 18.25
C ARG A 414 21.21 12.67 17.91
N ALA A 415 22.07 11.82 17.29
CA ALA A 415 21.76 10.41 17.04
C ALA A 415 21.29 9.69 18.31
N ARG A 416 22.05 9.84 19.40
CA ARG A 416 21.73 9.22 20.71
C ARG A 416 20.40 9.73 21.26
N ARG A 417 20.15 11.03 21.19
CA ARG A 417 18.89 11.64 21.66
C ARG A 417 17.68 11.10 20.91
N LEU A 418 17.75 11.01 19.57
CA LEU A 418 16.67 10.50 18.72
C LEU A 418 16.42 9.01 18.95
N ALA A 419 17.46 8.19 18.95
CA ALA A 419 17.33 6.75 19.17
C ALA A 419 16.74 6.43 20.56
N LEU A 420 17.18 7.13 21.61
CA LEU A 420 16.64 6.97 22.97
C LEU A 420 15.23 7.53 23.11
N LYS A 421 14.84 8.55 22.33
CA LYS A 421 13.47 9.03 22.27
C LYS A 421 12.55 7.96 21.67
N LEU A 422 12.92 7.36 20.54
CA LEU A 422 12.19 6.25 19.93
C LEU A 422 12.08 5.05 20.88
N PHE A 423 13.20 4.70 21.58
CA PHE A 423 13.16 3.65 22.58
C PHE A 423 12.10 3.92 23.64
N ARG A 424 12.10 5.12 24.27
CA ARG A 424 11.13 5.49 25.31
C ARG A 424 9.68 5.50 24.83
N GLU A 425 9.46 5.86 23.58
CA GLU A 425 8.12 5.81 22.97
C GLU A 425 7.62 4.38 22.83
N PHE A 426 8.48 3.47 22.33
CA PHE A 426 8.11 2.09 22.09
C PHE A 426 8.21 1.22 23.35
N ASP A 427 9.06 1.56 24.32
CA ASP A 427 9.25 0.81 25.57
C ASP A 427 7.98 0.75 26.43
N ARG A 428 7.06 1.70 26.23
CA ARG A 428 5.74 1.74 26.88
C ARG A 428 4.70 0.82 26.25
N ARG A 429 5.06 0.15 25.14
CA ARG A 429 4.15 -0.71 24.38
C ARG A 429 4.51 -2.17 24.63
N ASP A 430 3.52 -2.99 24.96
CA ASP A 430 3.72 -4.44 25.13
C ASP A 430 4.13 -5.11 23.83
N ARG A 431 3.67 -4.56 22.68
CA ARG A 431 3.95 -5.06 21.35
C ARG A 431 4.23 -3.90 20.39
N ILE A 432 5.10 -4.17 19.40
CA ILE A 432 5.56 -3.19 18.43
C ILE A 432 5.49 -3.84 17.04
N GLY A 433 5.04 -3.10 16.02
CA GLY A 433 5.09 -3.59 14.65
C GLY A 433 6.53 -3.97 14.24
N SER A 434 6.70 -5.10 13.57
CA SER A 434 8.03 -5.64 13.20
C SER A 434 8.89 -4.62 12.47
N ARG A 435 8.29 -3.81 11.58
CA ARG A 435 9.00 -2.76 10.83
C ARG A 435 9.49 -1.65 11.76
N ASP A 436 8.63 -1.13 12.65
CA ASP A 436 9.00 -0.07 13.60
C ASP A 436 10.03 -0.55 14.60
N ALA A 437 9.87 -1.78 15.11
CA ALA A 437 10.83 -2.41 16.01
C ALA A 437 12.22 -2.53 15.36
N ARG A 438 12.29 -2.98 14.09
CA ARG A 438 13.54 -3.04 13.33
C ARG A 438 14.18 -1.67 13.19
N LEU A 439 13.44 -0.66 12.73
CA LEU A 439 13.97 0.67 12.46
C LEU A 439 14.51 1.33 13.74
N ALA A 440 13.77 1.24 14.82
CA ALA A 440 14.22 1.72 16.14
C ALA A 440 15.42 0.92 16.65
N ALA A 441 15.42 -0.40 16.51
CA ALA A 441 16.54 -1.24 16.91
C ALA A 441 17.82 -0.95 16.10
N LEU A 442 17.73 -0.69 14.79
CA LEU A 442 18.87 -0.27 13.98
C LEU A 442 19.50 1.02 14.49
N SER A 443 18.69 2.03 14.86
CA SER A 443 19.20 3.28 15.41
C SER A 443 19.88 3.08 16.78
N LEU A 444 19.35 2.18 17.61
CA LEU A 444 19.94 1.83 18.90
C LEU A 444 21.28 1.07 18.76
N VAL A 445 21.34 0.11 17.84
CA VAL A 445 22.59 -0.62 17.54
C VAL A 445 23.67 0.35 17.05
N ALA A 446 23.30 1.31 16.18
CA ALA A 446 24.23 2.29 15.65
C ALA A 446 24.86 3.20 16.72
N ILE A 447 24.17 3.43 17.85
CA ILE A 447 24.69 4.19 19.00
C ILE A 447 25.25 3.29 20.12
N GLY A 448 25.37 1.98 19.90
CA GLY A 448 25.92 1.02 20.86
C GLY A 448 24.94 0.50 21.93
N GLU A 449 23.66 0.87 21.90
CA GLU A 449 22.63 0.49 22.89
C GLU A 449 22.01 -0.89 22.57
N ARG A 450 22.87 -1.93 22.54
CA ARG A 450 22.49 -3.30 22.10
C ARG A 450 21.37 -3.92 22.94
N ALA A 451 21.46 -3.81 24.26
CA ALA A 451 20.46 -4.39 25.18
C ALA A 451 19.04 -3.79 24.95
N ARG A 452 18.98 -2.48 24.68
CA ARG A 452 17.72 -1.79 24.35
C ARG A 452 17.19 -2.19 22.98
N ALA A 453 18.08 -2.39 22.01
CA ALA A 453 17.68 -2.90 20.70
C ALA A 453 17.03 -4.29 20.80
N VAL A 454 17.64 -5.21 21.56
CA VAL A 454 17.06 -6.54 21.80
C VAL A 454 15.72 -6.45 22.50
N SER A 455 15.59 -5.59 23.53
CA SER A 455 14.31 -5.39 24.25
C SER A 455 13.16 -4.92 23.33
N LEU A 456 13.43 -4.09 22.32
CA LEU A 456 12.41 -3.74 21.32
C LEU A 456 12.08 -4.90 20.40
N LEU A 457 13.09 -5.65 19.96
CA LEU A 457 12.88 -6.80 19.06
C LEU A 457 12.13 -7.95 19.74
N GLU A 458 12.26 -8.13 21.06
CA GLU A 458 11.46 -9.07 21.86
C GLU A 458 9.95 -8.76 21.77
N ARG A 459 9.58 -7.51 21.60
CA ARG A 459 8.19 -7.05 21.49
C ARG A 459 7.68 -6.96 20.06
N ALA A 460 8.55 -7.24 19.06
CA ALA A 460 8.19 -7.17 17.65
C ALA A 460 7.10 -8.20 17.30
N GLN A 461 6.08 -7.73 16.58
CA GLN A 461 4.96 -8.54 16.10
C GLN A 461 4.55 -8.09 14.69
N PRO A 462 4.06 -8.99 13.84
CA PRO A 462 4.01 -10.44 14.04
C PRO A 462 5.41 -11.08 14.02
N ARG A 463 5.58 -12.22 14.67
CA ARG A 463 6.81 -13.03 14.62
C ARG A 463 6.72 -14.01 13.46
N ASP A 464 6.91 -13.52 12.27
CA ASP A 464 6.76 -14.21 10.99
C ASP A 464 8.06 -14.23 10.17
N GLY A 465 7.99 -14.76 8.95
CA GLY A 465 9.14 -14.81 8.06
C GLY A 465 9.66 -13.43 7.65
N LEU A 466 8.81 -12.40 7.64
CA LEU A 466 9.23 -11.02 7.38
C LEU A 466 10.13 -10.51 8.51
N LEU A 467 9.76 -10.72 9.77
CA LEU A 467 10.62 -10.39 10.91
C LEU A 467 11.93 -11.19 10.82
N GLY A 468 11.87 -12.48 10.44
CA GLY A 468 13.06 -13.31 10.24
C GLY A 468 14.04 -12.72 9.23
N GLN A 469 13.54 -12.23 8.10
CA GLN A 469 14.35 -11.54 7.10
C GLN A 469 14.92 -10.21 7.64
N MET A 470 14.14 -9.47 8.44
CA MET A 470 14.61 -8.24 9.08
C MET A 470 15.71 -8.50 10.11
N LEU A 471 15.62 -9.58 10.88
CA LEU A 471 16.66 -9.97 11.87
C LEU A 471 17.95 -10.48 11.22
N ALA A 472 17.91 -10.87 9.94
CA ALA A 472 19.09 -11.24 9.16
C ALA A 472 19.88 -10.01 8.64
N ASP A 473 19.42 -8.78 8.90
CA ASP A 473 20.16 -7.56 8.55
C ASP A 473 21.56 -7.58 9.15
N PRO A 474 22.63 -7.38 8.34
CA PRO A 474 24.01 -7.39 8.82
C PRO A 474 24.29 -6.44 9.99
N ALA A 475 23.52 -5.36 10.13
CA ALA A 475 23.64 -4.44 11.25
C ALA A 475 23.36 -5.11 12.61
N PHE A 476 22.58 -6.21 12.64
CA PHE A 476 22.29 -6.95 13.87
C PHE A 476 23.30 -8.04 14.23
N ARG A 477 24.38 -8.21 13.45
CA ARG A 477 25.44 -9.20 13.78
C ARG A 477 25.97 -9.03 15.21
N SER A 478 26.08 -7.79 15.69
CA SER A 478 26.52 -7.50 17.04
C SER A 478 25.56 -7.97 18.13
N LEU A 479 24.32 -8.34 17.80
CA LEU A 479 23.31 -8.86 18.72
C LEU A 479 23.33 -10.38 18.82
N THR A 480 23.99 -11.10 17.93
CA THR A 480 23.97 -12.58 17.87
C THR A 480 24.59 -13.25 19.12
N THR A 481 25.34 -12.52 19.92
CA THR A 481 25.89 -12.98 21.21
C THR A 481 24.85 -12.92 22.34
N ASP A 482 23.79 -12.09 22.20
CA ASP A 482 22.71 -12.00 23.22
C ASP A 482 21.79 -13.22 23.13
N PRO A 483 21.60 -13.99 24.22
CA PRO A 483 20.74 -15.18 24.20
C PRO A 483 19.27 -14.86 23.91
N ARG A 484 18.78 -13.69 24.30
CA ARG A 484 17.41 -13.23 24.03
C ARG A 484 17.21 -13.01 22.53
N PHE A 485 18.19 -12.41 21.83
CA PHE A 485 18.14 -12.25 20.38
C PHE A 485 18.09 -13.60 19.67
N ARG A 486 18.89 -14.57 20.11
CA ARG A 486 18.83 -15.94 19.55
C ARG A 486 17.47 -16.59 19.78
N THR A 487 16.86 -16.37 20.94
CA THR A 487 15.50 -16.87 21.25
C THR A 487 14.48 -16.30 20.27
N ILE A 488 14.56 -15.01 19.94
CA ILE A 488 13.68 -14.38 18.95
C ILE A 488 13.87 -15.04 17.57
N GLN A 489 15.12 -15.24 17.13
CA GLN A 489 15.43 -15.90 15.85
C GLN A 489 14.87 -17.32 15.78
N LEU A 490 15.02 -18.10 16.85
CA LEU A 490 14.50 -19.46 16.94
C LEU A 490 12.96 -19.49 16.94
N ASP A 491 12.30 -18.57 17.64
CA ASP A 491 10.85 -18.50 17.66
C ASP A 491 10.29 -18.14 16.28
N VAL A 492 10.90 -17.18 15.59
CA VAL A 492 10.53 -16.84 14.23
C VAL A 492 10.76 -18.02 13.26
N ALA A 493 11.89 -18.71 13.37
CA ALA A 493 12.20 -19.87 12.52
C ALA A 493 11.18 -21.00 12.70
N ARG A 494 10.72 -21.26 13.93
CA ARG A 494 9.68 -22.27 14.22
C ARG A 494 8.32 -21.91 13.62
N ARG A 495 8.01 -20.62 13.51
CA ARG A 495 6.73 -20.12 12.98
C ARG A 495 6.73 -19.93 11.47
N THR A 496 7.92 -19.91 10.86
CA THR A 496 8.07 -19.79 9.41
C THR A 496 8.01 -21.18 8.78
N PRO A 497 7.05 -21.48 7.89
CA PRO A 497 6.94 -22.82 7.29
C PRO A 497 8.22 -23.17 6.52
N ALA A 498 8.72 -24.38 6.76
CA ALA A 498 9.85 -24.92 6.02
C ALA A 498 9.55 -24.92 4.51
N ARG A 499 10.52 -24.51 3.71
CA ARG A 499 10.44 -24.53 2.25
C ARG A 499 10.18 -25.96 1.80
N THR A 500 9.00 -26.27 1.29
CA THR A 500 8.76 -27.52 0.54
C THR A 500 9.56 -27.39 -0.77
N VAL A 501 10.79 -27.89 -0.76
CA VAL A 501 11.56 -28.08 -1.99
C VAL A 501 10.86 -29.19 -2.77
N THR A 502 9.96 -28.80 -3.65
CA THR A 502 9.52 -29.68 -4.74
C THR A 502 10.71 -29.77 -5.69
N THR A 503 11.55 -30.80 -5.50
CA THR A 503 12.44 -31.28 -6.54
C THR A 503 11.56 -31.63 -7.74
N ARG A 504 11.53 -30.75 -8.73
CA ARG A 504 11.11 -31.12 -10.08
C ARG A 504 12.20 -32.09 -10.56
N THR A 505 11.94 -33.38 -10.42
CA THR A 505 12.56 -34.35 -11.30
C THR A 505 11.98 -34.05 -12.69
N ALA A 506 12.85 -33.49 -13.53
CA ALA A 506 12.56 -33.36 -14.96
C ALA A 506 12.49 -34.78 -15.57
N PRO A 507 11.52 -35.01 -16.47
CA PRO A 507 11.55 -36.20 -17.31
C PRO A 507 12.67 -36.17 -18.33
#